data_af756df9209e03f3215693a8c30deafb
#
_entry.id   af756df9209e03f3215693a8c30deafb
#
_cell.length_a   1.000
_cell.length_b   1.000
_cell.length_c   1.000
_cell.angle_alpha   90.00
_cell.angle_beta   90.00
_cell.angle_gamma   90.00
#
_symmetry.space_group_name_H-M   'P 1'
#
loop_
_entity.id
_entity.type
_entity.pdbx_description
1 polymer ?
#
loop_
_entity_poly.entity_id
_entity_poly.type
_entity_poly.pdbx_seq_one_letter_code
_entity_poly.pdbx_strand_id
1 'polypeptide(L)'
;MPILNVLISGPVQAQTTQQVAEMLANCTSQILHKKPELTSIAIRYIEPEHWIVGGQSLATQGKSSAYVEIKITDETNTRAEKAAYIQAVYEGLLKLMPNLHHESYIHVDDVRAGAYGYGGKTQEYRAHNP
;
A
#
# COMPACT_ATOMS: atom_id res chain seq x y z
N MET A 1 2.99 -11.16 -7.51
CA MET A 1 3.99 -10.85 -6.50
C MET A 1 4.01 -9.40 -6.19
N PRO A 2 3.33 -8.95 -5.18
CA PRO A 2 3.28 -7.51 -4.92
C PRO A 2 4.41 -7.05 -3.99
N ILE A 3 4.85 -5.84 -4.26
CA ILE A 3 5.67 -5.05 -3.35
C ILE A 3 4.87 -3.80 -3.00
N LEU A 4 4.74 -3.53 -1.71
CA LEU A 4 4.05 -2.34 -1.22
C LEU A 4 5.06 -1.36 -0.64
N ASN A 5 4.91 -0.11 -1.01
CA ASN A 5 5.67 1.01 -0.48
C ASN A 5 4.69 1.91 0.27
N VAL A 6 4.87 2.06 1.57
CA VAL A 6 3.90 2.70 2.44
C VAL A 6 4.54 3.86 3.18
N LEU A 7 3.89 5.02 3.13
CA LEU A 7 4.26 6.17 3.93
C LEU A 7 3.12 6.45 4.91
N ILE A 8 3.46 6.69 6.17
CA ILE A 8 2.49 7.03 7.22
C ILE A 8 3.00 8.27 7.92
N SER A 9 2.12 9.24 8.16
CA SER A 9 2.47 10.41 8.94
C SER A 9 2.51 10.06 10.44
N GLY A 10 3.46 10.61 11.16
CA GLY A 10 3.55 10.42 12.60
C GLY A 10 4.87 9.85 13.05
N PRO A 11 5.01 9.65 14.38
CA PRO A 11 6.22 9.03 14.90
C PRO A 11 6.26 7.54 14.62
N VAL A 12 7.46 7.00 14.55
CA VAL A 12 7.65 5.56 14.35
C VAL A 12 7.06 4.81 15.55
N GLN A 13 6.15 3.88 15.29
CA GLN A 13 5.52 3.06 16.31
C GLN A 13 5.43 1.62 15.82
N ALA A 14 6.04 0.70 16.56
CA ALA A 14 6.06 -0.71 16.19
C ALA A 14 4.66 -1.30 16.09
N GLN A 15 3.75 -0.92 17.00
CA GLN A 15 2.38 -1.43 16.99
C GLN A 15 1.64 -0.98 15.73
N THR A 16 1.75 0.28 15.37
CA THR A 16 1.12 0.81 14.15
C THR A 16 1.66 0.11 12.92
N THR A 17 2.99 -0.06 12.86
CA THR A 17 3.63 -0.76 11.75
C THR A 17 3.04 -2.16 11.58
N GLN A 18 2.92 -2.91 12.67
CA GLN A 18 2.41 -4.27 12.62
C GLN A 18 0.93 -4.31 12.20
N GLN A 19 0.12 -3.42 12.77
CA GLN A 19 -1.32 -3.38 12.45
C GLN A 19 -1.56 -3.00 10.98
N VAL A 20 -0.82 -2.01 10.48
CA VAL A 20 -0.94 -1.61 9.08
C VAL A 20 -0.48 -2.74 8.16
N ALA A 21 0.64 -3.37 8.48
CA ALA A 21 1.16 -4.48 7.69
C ALA A 21 0.17 -5.64 7.63
N GLU A 22 -0.44 -6.01 8.74
CA GLU A 22 -1.44 -7.07 8.77
C GLU A 22 -2.67 -6.73 7.94
N MET A 23 -3.16 -5.51 8.07
CA MET A 23 -4.32 -5.05 7.30
C MET A 23 -4.01 -5.09 5.80
N LEU A 24 -2.85 -4.58 5.40
CA LEU A 24 -2.45 -4.57 3.99
C LEU A 24 -2.25 -5.98 3.45
N ALA A 25 -1.62 -6.86 4.21
CA ALA A 25 -1.42 -8.25 3.80
C ALA A 25 -2.75 -8.96 3.57
N ASN A 26 -3.70 -8.76 4.47
CA ASN A 26 -5.03 -9.37 4.35
C ASN A 26 -5.78 -8.85 3.13
N CYS A 27 -5.81 -7.53 2.91
CA CYS A 27 -6.47 -6.95 1.74
C CYS A 27 -5.83 -7.45 0.45
N THR A 28 -4.50 -7.50 0.41
CA THR A 28 -3.77 -7.93 -0.78
C THR A 28 -4.05 -9.39 -1.11
N SER A 29 -4.13 -10.23 -0.11
CA SER A 29 -4.44 -11.65 -0.29
C SER A 29 -5.91 -11.87 -0.68
N GLN A 30 -6.84 -11.25 0.04
CA GLN A 30 -8.26 -11.55 -0.11
C GLN A 30 -8.90 -10.86 -1.31
N ILE A 31 -8.46 -9.66 -1.64
CA ILE A 31 -9.08 -8.88 -2.72
C ILE A 31 -8.32 -9.03 -4.03
N LEU A 32 -6.99 -8.94 -3.99
CA LEU A 32 -6.17 -9.05 -5.19
C LEU A 32 -5.69 -10.48 -5.44
N HIS A 33 -5.94 -11.39 -4.51
CA HIS A 33 -5.61 -12.83 -4.63
C HIS A 33 -4.12 -13.08 -4.82
N LYS A 34 -3.30 -12.29 -4.14
CA LYS A 34 -1.84 -12.46 -4.16
C LYS A 34 -1.42 -13.33 -2.98
N LYS A 35 -0.31 -14.06 -3.15
CA LYS A 35 0.20 -14.97 -2.14
C LYS A 35 0.82 -14.20 -0.98
N PRO A 36 0.35 -14.41 0.27
CA PRO A 36 0.91 -13.69 1.42
C PRO A 36 2.41 -13.90 1.60
N GLU A 37 2.91 -15.12 1.37
CA GLU A 37 4.32 -15.45 1.54
C GLU A 37 5.23 -14.75 0.54
N LEU A 38 4.67 -14.17 -0.53
CA LEU A 38 5.41 -13.46 -1.55
C LEU A 38 5.10 -11.97 -1.56
N THR A 39 4.34 -11.49 -0.57
CA THR A 39 3.97 -10.08 -0.45
C THR A 39 4.99 -9.37 0.44
N SER A 40 5.63 -8.35 -0.11
CA SER A 40 6.62 -7.54 0.62
C SER A 40 6.00 -6.18 0.94
N ILE A 41 6.14 -5.72 2.18
CA ILE A 41 5.56 -4.46 2.65
C ILE A 41 6.64 -3.67 3.37
N ALA A 42 7.01 -2.52 2.83
CA ALA A 42 7.98 -1.62 3.44
C ALA A 42 7.25 -0.36 3.91
N ILE A 43 7.42 0.00 5.18
CA ILE A 43 6.69 1.10 5.82
C ILE A 43 7.68 2.14 6.31
N ARG A 44 7.45 3.40 5.95
CA ARG A 44 8.22 4.55 6.42
C ARG A 44 7.29 5.57 7.05
N TYR A 45 7.82 6.30 8.02
CA TYR A 45 7.09 7.35 8.72
C TYR A 45 7.61 8.71 8.30
N ILE A 46 6.68 9.66 8.11
CA ILE A 46 6.97 11.04 7.72
C ILE A 46 6.46 11.93 8.84
N GLU A 47 7.30 12.86 9.31
CA GLU A 47 6.89 13.84 10.31
C GLU A 47 5.70 14.66 9.78
N PRO A 48 4.65 14.88 10.57
CA PRO A 48 3.48 15.62 10.09
C PRO A 48 3.80 17.05 9.63
N GLU A 49 4.87 17.64 10.14
CA GLU A 49 5.34 18.96 9.71
C GLU A 49 5.85 18.93 8.26
N HIS A 50 6.23 17.77 7.76
CA HIS A 50 6.81 17.61 6.44
C HIS A 50 5.83 17.04 5.40
N TRP A 51 4.57 16.92 5.77
CA TRP A 51 3.54 16.40 4.87
C TRP A 51 2.48 17.47 4.68
N ILE A 52 2.38 17.99 3.47
CA ILE A 52 1.55 19.15 3.15
C ILE A 52 0.36 18.68 2.32
N VAL A 53 -0.84 19.01 2.75
CA VAL A 53 -2.08 18.75 2.02
C VAL A 53 -2.88 20.04 1.96
N GLY A 54 -3.24 20.47 0.77
CA GLY A 54 -3.98 21.72 0.60
C GLY A 54 -3.20 22.95 1.04
N GLY A 55 -1.87 22.89 0.96
CA GLY A 55 -1.01 24.02 1.30
C GLY A 55 -0.67 24.14 2.78
N GLN A 56 -1.18 23.24 3.63
CA GLN A 56 -0.91 23.26 5.07
C GLN A 56 -0.36 21.92 5.54
N SER A 57 0.53 21.96 6.53
CA SER A 57 1.07 20.72 7.08
C SER A 57 -0.01 19.93 7.81
N LEU A 58 0.14 18.62 7.85
CA LEU A 58 -0.75 17.77 8.64
C LEU A 58 -0.69 18.13 10.11
N ALA A 59 0.48 18.55 10.61
CA ALA A 59 0.63 18.99 11.99
C ALA A 59 -0.31 20.15 12.29
N THR A 60 -0.37 21.15 11.41
CA THR A 60 -1.27 22.31 11.58
C THR A 60 -2.73 21.89 11.54
N GLN A 61 -3.08 20.92 10.68
CA GLN A 61 -4.47 20.48 10.54
C GLN A 61 -4.92 19.51 11.63
N GLY A 62 -3.99 18.97 12.42
CA GLY A 62 -4.32 17.93 13.38
C GLY A 62 -4.78 16.64 12.73
N LYS A 63 -4.28 16.36 11.52
CA LYS A 63 -4.67 15.21 10.73
C LYS A 63 -3.49 14.27 10.51
N SER A 64 -3.79 13.03 10.18
CA SER A 64 -2.82 12.07 9.69
C SER A 64 -3.09 11.76 8.23
N SER A 65 -2.13 11.16 7.56
CA SER A 65 -2.32 10.72 6.17
C SER A 65 -1.47 9.49 5.91
N ALA A 66 -1.78 8.81 4.84
CA ALA A 66 -1.03 7.65 4.39
C ALA A 66 -0.96 7.65 2.87
N TYR A 67 0.11 7.09 2.35
CA TYR A 67 0.27 6.80 0.94
C TYR A 67 0.67 5.33 0.81
N VAL A 68 -0.15 4.58 0.10
CA VAL A 68 0.11 3.15 -0.14
C VAL A 68 0.25 2.95 -1.64
N GLU A 69 1.40 2.47 -2.06
CA GLU A 69 1.62 2.10 -3.45
C GLU A 69 1.87 0.60 -3.50
N ILE A 70 1.11 -0.10 -4.33
CA ILE A 70 1.32 -1.52 -4.57
C ILE A 70 1.62 -1.74 -6.04
N LYS A 71 2.69 -2.46 -6.32
CA LYS A 71 3.00 -2.89 -7.69
C LYS A 71 2.54 -4.33 -7.86
N ILE A 72 1.74 -4.54 -8.89
CA ILE A 72 1.24 -5.88 -9.25
C ILE A 72 1.52 -6.12 -10.73
N THR A 73 1.49 -7.37 -11.12
CA THR A 73 1.66 -7.72 -12.52
C THR A 73 0.43 -7.27 -13.31
N ASP A 74 0.68 -6.59 -14.42
CA ASP A 74 -0.37 -6.13 -15.32
C ASP A 74 -1.27 -7.29 -15.78
N GLU A 75 -2.55 -6.99 -15.96
CA GLU A 75 -3.56 -7.95 -16.45
C GLU A 75 -3.82 -9.13 -15.51
N THR A 76 -3.53 -8.98 -14.22
CA THR A 76 -3.82 -10.03 -13.23
C THR A 76 -5.00 -9.70 -12.33
N ASN A 77 -5.47 -8.46 -12.36
CA ASN A 77 -6.62 -8.06 -11.55
C ASN A 77 -7.56 -7.18 -12.36
N THR A 78 -8.85 -7.29 -12.09
CA THR A 78 -9.87 -6.51 -12.76
C THR A 78 -9.93 -5.09 -12.20
N ARG A 79 -10.58 -4.21 -12.95
CA ARG A 79 -10.83 -2.84 -12.50
C ARG A 79 -11.65 -2.83 -11.20
N ALA A 80 -12.65 -3.72 -11.12
CA ALA A 80 -13.50 -3.82 -9.92
C ALA A 80 -12.69 -4.29 -8.71
N GLU A 81 -11.78 -5.24 -8.87
CA GLU A 81 -10.93 -5.70 -7.79
C GLU A 81 -10.02 -4.58 -7.29
N LYS A 82 -9.45 -3.80 -8.22
CA LYS A 82 -8.59 -2.68 -7.83
C LYS A 82 -9.36 -1.60 -7.09
N ALA A 83 -10.58 -1.28 -7.54
CA ALA A 83 -11.44 -0.32 -6.84
C ALA A 83 -11.80 -0.81 -5.45
N ALA A 84 -12.15 -2.08 -5.30
CA ALA A 84 -12.47 -2.67 -4.00
C ALA A 84 -11.26 -2.65 -3.06
N TYR A 85 -10.07 -2.89 -3.60
CA TYR A 85 -8.84 -2.84 -2.83
C TYR A 85 -8.57 -1.44 -2.28
N ILE A 86 -8.69 -0.42 -3.14
CA ILE A 86 -8.47 0.97 -2.75
C ILE A 86 -9.43 1.36 -1.62
N GLN A 87 -10.71 0.99 -1.76
CA GLN A 87 -11.70 1.29 -0.74
C GLN A 87 -11.40 0.55 0.58
N ALA A 88 -11.11 -0.74 0.51
CA ALA A 88 -10.86 -1.54 1.70
C ALA A 88 -9.61 -1.08 2.45
N VAL A 89 -8.55 -0.73 1.73
CA VAL A 89 -7.32 -0.21 2.34
C VAL A 89 -7.59 1.12 3.02
N TYR A 90 -8.30 2.03 2.35
CA TYR A 90 -8.65 3.32 2.97
C TYR A 90 -9.45 3.12 4.25
N GLU A 91 -10.47 2.28 4.22
CA GLU A 91 -11.28 1.99 5.40
C GLU A 91 -10.46 1.35 6.52
N GLY A 92 -9.55 0.45 6.18
CA GLY A 92 -8.65 -0.15 7.16
C GLY A 92 -7.72 0.87 7.81
N LEU A 93 -7.17 1.76 7.01
CA LEU A 93 -6.33 2.86 7.53
C LEU A 93 -7.14 3.78 8.44
N LEU A 94 -8.38 4.10 8.05
CA LEU A 94 -9.25 4.97 8.84
C LEU A 94 -9.57 4.37 10.21
N LYS A 95 -9.76 3.07 10.29
CA LYS A 95 -9.98 2.39 11.57
C LYS A 95 -8.76 2.50 12.49
N LEU A 96 -7.56 2.39 11.92
CA LEU A 96 -6.31 2.46 12.67
C LEU A 96 -5.93 3.90 13.02
N MET A 97 -6.32 4.86 12.17
CA MET A 97 -6.01 6.27 12.32
C MET A 97 -7.28 7.09 12.11
N PRO A 98 -8.12 7.26 13.17
CA PRO A 98 -9.43 7.90 12.99
C PRO A 98 -9.40 9.35 12.50
N ASN A 99 -8.27 10.04 12.68
CA ASN A 99 -8.08 11.40 12.16
C ASN A 99 -7.50 11.44 10.76
N LEU A 100 -7.58 10.33 10.03
CA LEU A 100 -7.01 10.23 8.69
C LEU A 100 -7.62 11.26 7.76
N HIS A 101 -6.77 12.01 7.06
CA HIS A 101 -7.19 12.97 6.06
C HIS A 101 -7.80 12.25 4.86
N HIS A 102 -8.85 12.83 4.29
CA HIS A 102 -9.49 12.27 3.10
C HIS A 102 -8.51 12.15 1.94
N GLU A 103 -7.55 13.08 1.85
CA GLU A 103 -6.47 13.05 0.87
C GLU A 103 -5.37 12.08 1.32
N SER A 104 -5.71 10.81 1.39
CA SER A 104 -4.78 9.70 1.60
C SER A 104 -4.88 8.81 0.40
N TYR A 105 -3.76 8.50 -0.22
CA TYR A 105 -3.75 7.86 -1.53
C TYR A 105 -3.39 6.39 -1.45
N ILE A 106 -4.13 5.58 -2.21
CA ILE A 106 -3.79 4.19 -2.46
C ILE A 106 -3.64 4.06 -3.98
N HIS A 107 -2.47 3.65 -4.42
CA HIS A 107 -2.12 3.56 -5.84
C HIS A 107 -1.82 2.11 -6.20
N VAL A 108 -2.64 1.51 -7.04
CA VAL A 108 -2.38 0.20 -7.62
C VAL A 108 -1.68 0.42 -8.95
N ASP A 109 -0.43 0.00 -9.02
CA ASP A 109 0.42 0.20 -10.19
C ASP A 109 0.53 -1.12 -10.94
N ASP A 110 -0.08 -1.19 -12.11
CA ASP A 110 0.01 -2.34 -13.01
C ASP A 110 1.34 -2.30 -13.73
N VAL A 111 2.22 -3.24 -13.43
CA VAL A 111 3.57 -3.27 -13.98
C VAL A 111 3.70 -4.44 -14.95
N ARG A 112 4.30 -4.19 -16.11
CA ARG A 112 4.50 -5.24 -17.08
C ARG A 112 5.35 -6.37 -16.49
N ALA A 113 4.96 -7.60 -16.74
CA ALA A 113 5.60 -8.77 -16.18
C ALA A 113 7.09 -8.86 -16.50
N GLY A 114 7.51 -8.33 -17.65
CA GLY A 114 8.92 -8.31 -18.04
C GLY A 114 9.73 -7.16 -17.44
N ALA A 115 9.07 -6.25 -16.69
CA ALA A 115 9.70 -5.03 -16.21
C ALA A 115 10.03 -5.05 -14.71
N TYR A 116 9.62 -6.07 -13.98
CA TYR A 116 9.95 -6.20 -12.56
C TYR A 116 9.98 -7.66 -12.14
N GLY A 117 10.62 -7.90 -11.02
CA GLY A 117 10.77 -9.25 -10.52
C GLY A 117 11.45 -9.26 -9.17
N TYR A 118 11.68 -10.44 -8.66
CA TYR A 118 12.40 -10.66 -7.41
C TYR A 118 13.30 -11.87 -7.56
N GLY A 119 14.29 -11.96 -6.66
CA GLY A 119 15.23 -13.08 -6.70
C GLY A 119 16.01 -13.16 -8.00
N GLY A 120 16.17 -12.02 -8.71
CA GLY A 120 16.91 -11.95 -9.97
C GLY A 120 16.15 -12.44 -11.19
N LYS A 121 14.86 -12.76 -11.05
CA LYS A 121 14.02 -13.23 -12.17
C LYS A 121 12.83 -12.30 -12.36
N THR A 122 12.45 -12.06 -13.62
CA THR A 122 11.26 -11.28 -13.93
C THR A 122 10.01 -12.07 -13.61
N GLN A 123 8.90 -11.37 -13.42
CA GLN A 123 7.59 -12.03 -13.24
C GLN A 123 7.22 -12.84 -14.50
N GLU A 124 7.58 -12.33 -15.67
CA GLU A 124 7.35 -13.05 -16.92
C GLU A 124 8.09 -14.40 -16.93
N TYR A 125 9.36 -14.40 -16.52
CA TYR A 125 10.13 -15.62 -16.43
C TYR A 125 9.46 -16.63 -15.50
N ARG A 126 9.01 -16.16 -14.33
CA ARG A 126 8.38 -17.04 -13.32
C ARG A 126 7.04 -17.60 -13.78
N ALA A 127 6.30 -16.85 -14.59
CA ALA A 127 5.05 -17.33 -15.15
C ALA A 127 5.26 -18.49 -16.12
N HIS A 128 6.37 -18.48 -16.85
CA HIS A 128 6.71 -19.52 -17.81
C HIS A 128 7.59 -20.63 -17.24
N ASN A 129 8.15 -20.43 -16.04
CA ASN A 129 9.02 -21.39 -15.38
C ASN A 129 8.62 -21.51 -13.91
N PRO A 130 7.42 -22.05 -13.63
CA PRO A 130 6.88 -22.13 -12.28
C PRO A 130 7.64 -23.09 -11.35
#